data_d311e2193da466c44205dc3270ee24e0
#
_entry.id   d311e2193da466c44205dc3270ee24e0
#
_cell.length_a   1.000
_cell.length_b   1.000
_cell.length_c   1.000
_cell.angle_alpha   90.00
_cell.angle_beta   90.00
_cell.angle_gamma   90.00
#
_symmetry.space_group_name_H-M   'P 1'
#
loop_
_entity.id
_entity.type
_entity.pdbx_description
1 polymer ?
#
loop_
_entity_poly.entity_id
_entity_poly.type
_entity_poly.pdbx_seq_one_letter_code
_entity_poly.pdbx_strand_id
1 'polypeptide(L)'
;MESLRAEPSERTRNFLSMHDDGYDHAAVERRWQEAWDDASAYRTPDEVEDPTYVLGMYPYPSGQLHMGHVRNYTITDAYARYRRLCGDDVLHPMGWDAFGLPAENAAKERDTNPRDWTFDCIETMKGQMESMGFGYDWDREITTCAPEYYKWNQWLFRRFVEEELAERRAADVNWCPSCETVLADEQVETDDELCWRCDTPVETRELEQWFLSITEYADELVDYIDELEGWPDSVRQMQRNWIGRQSGTRLGFDVSGPDEEYGAVEAFTTRVDTVFGATFFALAPDHPISEELIETDETVHEFVHHEADTEGDEPNGVETDLTATNPVTGEELPVFVADFVLSDVGTGALMGVPAHDHRDHEFASKMGVDIEPVIAPEPDGESDPEAPDVSEEAFVEDGVLVNSGAYSGLESAEARERLTEDINGAE
;
A
#
# COMPACT_ATOMS: atom_id res chain seq x y z
N MET A 1 -35.20 -59.99 -33.02
CA MET A 1 -35.50 -59.50 -31.65
C MET A 1 -36.08 -58.11 -31.80
N GLU A 2 -37.39 -58.05 -32.02
CA GLU A 2 -38.16 -56.79 -32.01
C GLU A 2 -38.33 -56.34 -30.56
N SER A 3 -37.81 -55.16 -30.25
CA SER A 3 -38.00 -54.53 -28.91
C SER A 3 -39.42 -54.02 -28.80
N LEU A 4 -40.16 -54.62 -27.93
CA LEU A 4 -41.45 -54.11 -27.42
C LEU A 4 -41.25 -52.76 -26.76
N ARG A 5 -41.41 -51.64 -27.47
CA ARG A 5 -41.65 -50.32 -26.88
C ARG A 5 -43.12 -50.31 -26.43
N ALA A 6 -43.33 -50.46 -25.16
CA ALA A 6 -44.64 -50.23 -24.57
C ALA A 6 -45.06 -48.78 -24.85
N GLU A 7 -46.22 -48.59 -25.48
CA GLU A 7 -46.79 -47.23 -25.64
C GLU A 7 -47.12 -46.63 -24.27
N PRO A 8 -46.83 -45.36 -24.03
CA PRO A 8 -47.16 -44.72 -22.75
C PRO A 8 -48.65 -44.68 -22.53
N SER A 9 -49.08 -44.95 -21.28
CA SER A 9 -50.48 -44.91 -20.88
C SER A 9 -51.15 -43.58 -21.24
N GLU A 10 -52.49 -43.60 -21.41
CA GLU A 10 -53.27 -42.39 -21.71
C GLU A 10 -53.06 -41.30 -20.68
N ARG A 11 -52.81 -41.66 -19.40
CA ARG A 11 -52.47 -40.76 -18.31
C ARG A 11 -51.04 -40.14 -18.52
N THR A 12 -50.09 -40.91 -19.04
CA THR A 12 -48.75 -40.43 -19.36
C THR A 12 -48.77 -39.58 -20.62
N ARG A 13 -49.63 -39.88 -21.61
CA ARG A 13 -49.84 -39.05 -22.79
C ARG A 13 -50.52 -37.73 -22.43
N ASN A 14 -51.49 -37.71 -21.55
CA ASN A 14 -52.10 -36.47 -21.05
C ASN A 14 -51.16 -35.65 -20.20
N PHE A 15 -50.28 -36.27 -19.41
CA PHE A 15 -49.24 -35.58 -18.68
C PHE A 15 -48.21 -34.96 -19.59
N LEU A 16 -47.81 -35.68 -20.65
CA LEU A 16 -46.88 -35.19 -21.67
C LEU A 16 -47.50 -34.12 -22.59
N SER A 17 -48.81 -34.20 -22.86
CA SER A 17 -49.53 -33.19 -23.67
C SER A 17 -49.89 -31.91 -22.91
N MET A 18 -49.86 -31.93 -21.58
CA MET A 18 -49.97 -30.71 -20.75
C MET A 18 -48.67 -29.91 -20.66
N HIS A 19 -47.57 -30.39 -21.24
CA HIS A 19 -46.25 -29.75 -21.24
C HIS A 19 -45.67 -29.53 -22.65
N ASP A 20 -46.53 -29.39 -23.67
CA ASP A 20 -46.08 -29.03 -25.04
C ASP A 20 -45.76 -27.53 -25.16
N ASP A 21 -46.22 -26.71 -24.22
CA ASP A 21 -45.66 -25.37 -23.95
C ASP A 21 -44.49 -25.54 -22.98
N GLY A 22 -43.26 -25.54 -23.49
CA GLY A 22 -42.04 -25.71 -22.69
C GLY A 22 -42.04 -24.74 -21.49
N TYR A 23 -41.30 -25.06 -20.42
CA TYR A 23 -41.15 -24.21 -19.24
C TYR A 23 -40.71 -22.78 -19.65
N ASP A 24 -41.63 -21.81 -19.54
CA ASP A 24 -41.36 -20.40 -19.81
C ASP A 24 -40.72 -19.78 -18.55
N HIS A 25 -39.38 -19.88 -18.49
CA HIS A 25 -38.62 -19.34 -17.38
C HIS A 25 -38.83 -17.83 -17.23
N ALA A 26 -38.88 -17.09 -18.34
CA ALA A 26 -39.03 -15.63 -18.32
C ALA A 26 -40.39 -15.18 -17.76
N ALA A 27 -41.47 -15.92 -18.04
CA ALA A 27 -42.76 -15.65 -17.43
C ALA A 27 -42.79 -15.97 -15.94
N VAL A 28 -42.11 -17.04 -15.50
CA VAL A 28 -42.01 -17.41 -14.09
C VAL A 28 -41.15 -16.38 -13.32
N GLU A 29 -40.02 -15.96 -13.87
CA GLU A 29 -39.14 -14.94 -13.29
C GLU A 29 -39.88 -13.62 -13.09
N ARG A 30 -40.50 -13.07 -14.13
CA ARG A 30 -41.29 -11.83 -14.03
C ARG A 30 -42.39 -11.93 -12.96
N ARG A 31 -43.16 -13.03 -12.94
CA ARG A 31 -44.23 -13.24 -11.94
C ARG A 31 -43.71 -13.20 -10.50
N TRP A 32 -42.53 -13.77 -10.26
CA TRP A 32 -41.97 -13.76 -8.91
C TRP A 32 -41.33 -12.42 -8.53
N GLN A 33 -40.70 -11.73 -9.46
CA GLN A 33 -40.19 -10.38 -9.25
C GLN A 33 -41.33 -9.43 -8.90
N GLU A 34 -42.45 -9.43 -9.67
CA GLU A 34 -43.67 -8.66 -9.37
C GLU A 34 -44.24 -9.02 -7.98
N ALA A 35 -44.28 -10.29 -7.63
CA ALA A 35 -44.79 -10.71 -6.33
C ALA A 35 -43.91 -10.28 -5.16
N TRP A 36 -42.59 -10.24 -5.34
CA TRP A 36 -41.64 -9.74 -4.33
C TRP A 36 -41.77 -8.22 -4.16
N ASP A 37 -41.93 -7.49 -5.25
CA ASP A 37 -42.11 -6.03 -5.24
C ASP A 37 -43.45 -5.66 -4.53
N ASP A 38 -44.55 -6.30 -4.91
CA ASP A 38 -45.88 -6.11 -4.30
C ASP A 38 -45.85 -6.39 -2.79
N ALA A 39 -45.07 -7.39 -2.37
CA ALA A 39 -44.92 -7.77 -0.97
C ALA A 39 -43.85 -6.96 -0.22
N SER A 40 -43.11 -6.08 -0.89
CA SER A 40 -41.92 -5.41 -0.34
C SER A 40 -40.99 -6.41 0.37
N ALA A 41 -40.75 -7.58 -0.27
CA ALA A 41 -40.11 -8.75 0.35
C ALA A 41 -38.66 -8.51 0.80
N TYR A 42 -37.98 -7.53 0.22
CA TYR A 42 -36.60 -7.22 0.51
C TYR A 42 -36.40 -5.90 1.25
N ARG A 43 -37.47 -5.18 1.53
CA ARG A 43 -37.42 -3.96 2.32
C ARG A 43 -37.10 -4.27 3.77
N THR A 44 -36.11 -3.57 4.33
CA THR A 44 -35.79 -3.61 5.76
C THR A 44 -36.78 -2.71 6.52
N PRO A 45 -37.41 -3.17 7.61
CA PRO A 45 -38.24 -2.29 8.44
C PRO A 45 -37.50 -1.08 8.94
N ASP A 46 -38.20 0.06 9.14
CA ASP A 46 -37.52 1.31 9.54
C ASP A 46 -37.06 1.29 11.02
N GLU A 47 -37.73 0.48 11.85
CA GLU A 47 -37.40 0.32 13.26
C GLU A 47 -36.97 -1.14 13.54
N VAL A 48 -35.65 -1.41 13.34
CA VAL A 48 -35.01 -2.69 13.67
C VAL A 48 -33.89 -2.44 14.65
N GLU A 49 -33.88 -3.16 15.77
CA GLU A 49 -32.86 -2.95 16.82
C GLU A 49 -31.49 -3.53 16.46
N ASP A 50 -31.42 -4.65 15.72
CA ASP A 50 -30.16 -5.33 15.38
C ASP A 50 -30.31 -6.07 14.03
N PRO A 51 -30.31 -5.37 12.89
CA PRO A 51 -30.41 -6.01 11.59
C PRO A 51 -29.14 -6.75 11.22
N THR A 52 -29.27 -7.91 10.57
CA THR A 52 -28.16 -8.52 9.87
C THR A 52 -27.80 -7.65 8.66
N TYR A 53 -26.66 -6.95 8.75
CA TYR A 53 -26.16 -6.11 7.67
C TYR A 53 -25.36 -6.93 6.66
N VAL A 54 -25.80 -6.93 5.41
CA VAL A 54 -25.15 -7.63 4.29
C VAL A 54 -24.74 -6.60 3.27
N LEU A 55 -23.43 -6.41 3.09
CA LEU A 55 -22.87 -5.44 2.17
C LEU A 55 -22.13 -6.14 1.03
N GLY A 56 -22.50 -5.81 -0.21
CA GLY A 56 -21.69 -6.02 -1.40
C GLY A 56 -20.98 -4.73 -1.81
N MET A 57 -19.78 -4.83 -2.36
CA MET A 57 -19.07 -3.66 -2.87
C MET A 57 -19.88 -2.96 -3.97
N TYR A 58 -20.11 -1.66 -3.85
CA TYR A 58 -20.84 -0.88 -4.82
C TYR A 58 -20.09 -0.81 -6.15
N PRO A 59 -20.79 -0.99 -7.29
CA PRO A 59 -20.13 -0.88 -8.60
C PRO A 59 -19.89 0.57 -9.00
N TYR A 60 -18.86 0.77 -9.82
CA TYR A 60 -18.74 1.99 -10.61
C TYR A 60 -19.77 1.97 -11.73
N PRO A 61 -20.56 3.05 -11.96
CA PRO A 61 -21.50 3.13 -13.05
C PRO A 61 -20.78 3.40 -14.38
N SER A 62 -20.21 2.35 -14.97
CA SER A 62 -19.36 2.42 -16.17
C SER A 62 -20.02 1.86 -17.45
N GLY A 63 -21.33 1.55 -17.42
CA GLY A 63 -22.09 1.09 -18.58
C GLY A 63 -22.98 -0.10 -18.27
N GLN A 64 -22.47 -1.33 -18.29
CA GLN A 64 -23.22 -2.55 -18.07
C GLN A 64 -22.56 -3.46 -17.05
N LEU A 65 -23.36 -4.33 -16.41
CA LEU A 65 -22.82 -5.37 -15.55
C LEU A 65 -22.03 -6.39 -16.38
N HIS A 66 -20.96 -6.90 -15.80
CA HIS A 66 -20.20 -8.04 -16.32
C HIS A 66 -20.27 -9.22 -15.32
N MET A 67 -19.76 -10.37 -15.74
CA MET A 67 -19.84 -11.59 -14.91
C MET A 67 -19.18 -11.47 -13.54
N GLY A 68 -18.18 -10.62 -13.38
CA GLY A 68 -17.58 -10.31 -12.08
C GLY A 68 -18.58 -9.67 -11.12
N HIS A 69 -19.38 -8.72 -11.60
CA HIS A 69 -20.47 -8.12 -10.85
C HIS A 69 -21.52 -9.17 -10.47
N VAL A 70 -21.96 -9.99 -11.44
CA VAL A 70 -22.95 -11.05 -11.21
C VAL A 70 -22.46 -12.01 -10.11
N ARG A 71 -21.19 -12.44 -10.17
CA ARG A 71 -20.60 -13.32 -9.16
C ARG A 71 -20.64 -12.68 -7.77
N ASN A 72 -20.16 -11.45 -7.65
CA ASN A 72 -20.09 -10.73 -6.37
C ASN A 72 -21.48 -10.58 -5.74
N TYR A 73 -22.46 -10.09 -6.52
CA TYR A 73 -23.81 -9.80 -6.02
C TYR A 73 -24.65 -11.05 -5.77
N THR A 74 -24.43 -12.12 -6.55
CA THR A 74 -25.11 -13.39 -6.27
C THR A 74 -24.71 -13.99 -4.93
N ILE A 75 -23.44 -13.85 -4.52
CA ILE A 75 -22.95 -14.35 -3.23
C ILE A 75 -23.65 -13.61 -2.08
N THR A 76 -23.67 -12.28 -2.13
CA THR A 76 -24.30 -11.46 -1.08
C THR A 76 -25.82 -11.63 -1.06
N ASP A 77 -26.45 -11.70 -2.22
CA ASP A 77 -27.91 -11.94 -2.33
C ASP A 77 -28.29 -13.30 -1.77
N ALA A 78 -27.55 -14.36 -2.10
CA ALA A 78 -27.81 -15.70 -1.57
C ALA A 78 -27.69 -15.73 -0.04
N TYR A 79 -26.67 -15.05 0.52
CA TYR A 79 -26.50 -14.96 1.97
C TYR A 79 -27.62 -14.14 2.62
N ALA A 80 -27.98 -12.99 2.06
CA ALA A 80 -29.08 -12.16 2.55
C ALA A 80 -30.41 -12.92 2.57
N ARG A 81 -30.73 -13.68 1.50
CA ARG A 81 -31.92 -14.54 1.44
C ARG A 81 -31.90 -15.65 2.49
N TYR A 82 -30.75 -16.28 2.68
CA TYR A 82 -30.57 -17.30 3.72
C TYR A 82 -30.88 -16.74 5.10
N ARG A 83 -30.32 -15.56 5.44
CA ARG A 83 -30.55 -14.92 6.73
C ARG A 83 -32.04 -14.56 6.93
N ARG A 84 -32.72 -14.02 5.91
CA ARG A 84 -34.19 -13.77 5.94
C ARG A 84 -34.98 -15.06 6.18
N LEU A 85 -34.61 -16.17 5.54
CA LEU A 85 -35.23 -17.46 5.76
C LEU A 85 -34.99 -18.01 7.18
N CYS A 86 -33.94 -17.63 7.84
CA CYS A 86 -33.65 -17.92 9.25
C CYS A 86 -34.50 -17.05 10.21
N GLY A 87 -35.17 -16.02 9.71
CA GLY A 87 -36.02 -15.13 10.50
C GLY A 87 -35.40 -13.82 10.91
N ASP A 88 -34.19 -13.50 10.37
CA ASP A 88 -33.54 -12.25 10.65
C ASP A 88 -34.14 -11.09 9.85
N ASP A 89 -34.15 -9.92 10.46
CA ASP A 89 -34.27 -8.66 9.73
C ASP A 89 -32.94 -8.36 9.04
N VAL A 90 -32.98 -8.21 7.71
CA VAL A 90 -31.77 -8.08 6.92
C VAL A 90 -31.71 -6.73 6.21
N LEU A 91 -30.69 -5.95 6.51
CA LEU A 91 -30.33 -4.74 5.75
C LEU A 91 -29.37 -5.13 4.64
N HIS A 92 -29.87 -5.14 3.40
CA HIS A 92 -29.09 -5.43 2.19
C HIS A 92 -29.27 -4.31 1.16
N PRO A 93 -28.55 -3.18 1.34
CA PRO A 93 -28.64 -2.04 0.46
C PRO A 93 -27.82 -2.24 -0.81
N MET A 94 -28.10 -1.42 -1.82
CA MET A 94 -27.27 -1.25 -3.01
C MET A 94 -26.97 0.24 -3.20
N GLY A 95 -25.82 0.51 -3.81
CA GLY A 95 -25.40 1.86 -4.12
C GLY A 95 -24.49 1.90 -5.34
N TRP A 96 -24.08 3.12 -5.68
CA TRP A 96 -23.26 3.44 -6.85
C TRP A 96 -22.08 4.26 -6.40
N ASP A 97 -20.87 3.75 -6.62
CA ASP A 97 -19.65 4.52 -6.46
C ASP A 97 -19.45 5.37 -7.71
N ALA A 98 -20.01 6.58 -7.66
CA ALA A 98 -20.31 7.37 -8.85
C ALA A 98 -19.42 8.62 -9.00
N PHE A 99 -18.42 8.79 -8.13
CA PHE A 99 -17.41 9.82 -8.29
C PHE A 99 -16.21 9.30 -9.07
N GLY A 100 -15.43 10.24 -9.61
CA GLY A 100 -14.09 10.01 -10.10
C GLY A 100 -13.92 10.16 -11.60
N LEU A 101 -12.66 10.13 -11.98
CA LEU A 101 -12.15 10.34 -13.32
C LEU A 101 -12.70 9.36 -14.39
N PRO A 102 -12.99 8.06 -14.07
CA PRO A 102 -13.54 7.16 -15.07
C PRO A 102 -14.86 7.63 -15.70
N ALA A 103 -15.76 8.22 -14.90
CA ALA A 103 -17.02 8.76 -15.40
C ALA A 103 -16.81 10.00 -16.28
N GLU A 104 -15.89 10.88 -15.91
CA GLU A 104 -15.53 12.05 -16.69
C GLU A 104 -14.88 11.68 -18.03
N ASN A 105 -13.94 10.75 -18.03
CA ASN A 105 -13.28 10.29 -19.25
C ASN A 105 -14.27 9.61 -20.19
N ALA A 106 -15.14 8.74 -19.69
CA ALA A 106 -16.19 8.12 -20.48
C ALA A 106 -17.15 9.14 -21.10
N ALA A 107 -17.46 10.22 -20.38
CA ALA A 107 -18.29 11.30 -20.87
C ALA A 107 -17.56 12.16 -21.95
N LYS A 108 -16.28 12.48 -21.74
CA LYS A 108 -15.42 13.15 -22.72
C LYS A 108 -15.36 12.37 -24.04
N GLU A 109 -15.09 11.05 -23.98
CA GLU A 109 -15.04 10.18 -25.16
C GLU A 109 -16.36 10.14 -25.95
N ARG A 110 -17.50 10.36 -25.30
CA ARG A 110 -18.83 10.28 -25.87
C ARG A 110 -19.47 11.63 -26.16
N ASP A 111 -18.76 12.73 -25.91
CA ASP A 111 -19.24 14.11 -26.05
C ASP A 111 -20.59 14.33 -25.31
N THR A 112 -20.66 13.85 -24.06
CA THR A 112 -21.84 13.95 -23.19
C THR A 112 -21.48 14.59 -21.84
N ASN A 113 -22.51 14.95 -21.05
CA ASN A 113 -22.30 15.45 -19.70
C ASN A 113 -21.97 14.30 -18.75
N PRO A 114 -20.93 14.39 -17.89
CA PRO A 114 -20.58 13.34 -16.95
C PRO A 114 -21.73 12.90 -16.04
N ARG A 115 -22.55 13.84 -15.58
CA ARG A 115 -23.73 13.55 -14.76
C ARG A 115 -24.74 12.69 -15.53
N ASP A 116 -25.10 13.11 -16.74
CA ASP A 116 -26.11 12.41 -17.53
C ASP A 116 -25.63 11.00 -17.87
N TRP A 117 -24.37 10.86 -18.30
CA TRP A 117 -23.75 9.56 -18.54
C TRP A 117 -23.79 8.65 -17.30
N THR A 118 -23.41 9.17 -16.13
CA THR A 118 -23.40 8.42 -14.89
C THR A 118 -24.78 7.90 -14.51
N PHE A 119 -25.81 8.75 -14.57
CA PHE A 119 -27.17 8.36 -14.23
C PHE A 119 -27.79 7.39 -15.25
N ASP A 120 -27.48 7.52 -16.55
CA ASP A 120 -27.89 6.56 -17.59
C ASP A 120 -27.25 5.18 -17.33
N CYS A 121 -25.99 5.13 -16.91
CA CYS A 121 -25.33 3.89 -16.52
C CYS A 121 -25.97 3.27 -15.28
N ILE A 122 -26.28 4.07 -14.26
CA ILE A 122 -26.98 3.62 -13.03
C ILE A 122 -28.31 2.98 -13.40
N GLU A 123 -29.14 3.65 -14.20
CA GLU A 123 -30.44 3.14 -14.64
C GLU A 123 -30.30 1.79 -15.38
N THR A 124 -29.31 1.72 -16.30
CA THR A 124 -29.02 0.49 -17.05
C THR A 124 -28.61 -0.65 -16.16
N MET A 125 -27.64 -0.43 -15.26
CA MET A 125 -27.12 -1.47 -14.38
C MET A 125 -28.15 -1.88 -13.33
N LYS A 126 -28.96 -0.95 -12.81
CA LYS A 126 -30.08 -1.23 -11.91
C LYS A 126 -31.11 -2.13 -12.57
N GLY A 127 -31.55 -1.80 -13.78
CA GLY A 127 -32.49 -2.64 -14.53
C GLY A 127 -31.95 -4.05 -14.80
N GLN A 128 -30.63 -4.19 -15.01
CA GLN A 128 -29.99 -5.51 -15.11
C GLN A 128 -30.01 -6.28 -13.78
N MET A 129 -29.76 -5.63 -12.64
CA MET A 129 -29.84 -6.26 -11.30
C MET A 129 -31.26 -6.68 -10.96
N GLU A 130 -32.23 -5.83 -11.26
CA GLU A 130 -33.67 -6.13 -11.09
C GLU A 130 -34.09 -7.32 -11.96
N SER A 131 -33.64 -7.37 -13.22
CA SER A 131 -33.95 -8.50 -14.12
C SER A 131 -33.37 -9.83 -13.65
N MET A 132 -32.25 -9.81 -12.93
CA MET A 132 -31.66 -10.98 -12.26
C MET A 132 -32.38 -11.33 -10.96
N GLY A 133 -33.28 -10.48 -10.48
CA GLY A 133 -34.07 -10.67 -9.29
C GLY A 133 -33.29 -10.57 -7.99
N PHE A 134 -32.21 -9.80 -7.94
CA PHE A 134 -31.48 -9.56 -6.69
C PHE A 134 -32.34 -8.85 -5.65
N GLY A 135 -32.28 -9.33 -4.40
CA GLY A 135 -33.11 -8.87 -3.29
C GLY A 135 -32.50 -7.72 -2.51
N TYR A 136 -32.28 -6.59 -3.17
CA TYR A 136 -31.83 -5.36 -2.52
C TYR A 136 -32.97 -4.54 -1.96
N ASP A 137 -32.70 -3.76 -0.90
CA ASP A 137 -33.56 -2.72 -0.39
C ASP A 137 -33.36 -1.44 -1.21
N TRP A 138 -34.08 -1.32 -2.32
CA TRP A 138 -33.97 -0.19 -3.23
C TRP A 138 -34.46 1.14 -2.64
N ASP A 139 -35.26 1.10 -1.56
CA ASP A 139 -35.66 2.33 -0.84
C ASP A 139 -34.46 2.98 -0.11
N ARG A 140 -33.39 2.20 0.09
CA ARG A 140 -32.13 2.65 0.68
C ARG A 140 -30.99 2.71 -0.34
N GLU A 141 -31.31 2.91 -1.61
CA GLU A 141 -30.33 3.10 -2.66
C GLU A 141 -29.44 4.34 -2.39
N ILE A 142 -28.14 4.18 -2.58
CA ILE A 142 -27.14 5.23 -2.35
C ILE A 142 -26.46 5.59 -3.66
N THR A 143 -26.36 6.90 -3.95
CA THR A 143 -25.60 7.41 -5.09
C THR A 143 -24.58 8.42 -4.58
N THR A 144 -23.29 8.05 -4.60
CA THR A 144 -22.24 8.83 -3.94
C THR A 144 -22.03 10.22 -4.54
N CYS A 145 -22.33 10.42 -5.84
CA CYS A 145 -22.26 11.73 -6.50
C CYS A 145 -23.52 12.61 -6.29
N ALA A 146 -24.51 12.12 -5.55
CA ALA A 146 -25.69 12.92 -5.23
C ALA A 146 -25.47 13.83 -4.02
N PRO A 147 -26.07 15.04 -3.98
CA PRO A 147 -25.91 15.99 -2.87
C PRO A 147 -26.27 15.41 -1.50
N GLU A 148 -27.25 14.52 -1.45
CA GLU A 148 -27.72 13.85 -0.24
C GLU A 148 -26.60 13.02 0.40
N TYR A 149 -25.68 12.50 -0.41
CA TYR A 149 -24.53 11.72 0.04
C TYR A 149 -23.29 12.59 0.24
N TYR A 150 -22.84 13.34 -0.77
CA TYR A 150 -21.53 14.02 -0.69
C TYR A 150 -21.49 15.17 0.33
N LYS A 151 -22.63 15.66 0.82
CA LYS A 151 -22.66 16.58 1.97
C LYS A 151 -21.95 15.98 3.21
N TRP A 152 -21.95 14.65 3.33
CA TRP A 152 -21.26 13.96 4.42
C TRP A 152 -19.76 13.90 4.21
N ASN A 153 -19.31 13.76 2.93
CA ASN A 153 -17.90 13.90 2.60
C ASN A 153 -17.40 15.31 2.93
N GLN A 154 -18.21 16.34 2.61
CA GLN A 154 -17.88 17.72 2.95
C GLN A 154 -17.86 17.97 4.47
N TRP A 155 -18.76 17.33 5.21
CA TRP A 155 -18.77 17.39 6.68
C TRP A 155 -17.52 16.71 7.25
N LEU A 156 -17.17 15.52 6.77
CA LEU A 156 -15.99 14.77 7.20
C LEU A 156 -14.70 15.54 6.89
N PHE A 157 -14.58 16.09 5.68
CA PHE A 157 -13.43 16.93 5.30
C PHE A 157 -13.25 18.13 6.24
N ARG A 158 -14.36 18.83 6.58
CA ARG A 158 -14.30 19.92 7.56
C ARG A 158 -13.82 19.45 8.93
N ARG A 159 -14.23 18.25 9.37
CA ARG A 159 -13.73 17.67 10.62
C ARG A 159 -12.23 17.39 10.55
N PHE A 160 -11.73 16.88 9.43
CA PHE A 160 -10.30 16.66 9.24
C PHE A 160 -9.51 17.98 9.32
N VAL A 161 -10.01 19.06 8.73
CA VAL A 161 -9.39 20.39 8.85
C VAL A 161 -9.44 20.91 10.30
N GLU A 162 -10.56 20.72 11.00
CA GLU A 162 -10.73 21.15 12.41
C GLU A 162 -9.82 20.38 13.37
N GLU A 163 -9.49 19.13 13.07
CA GLU A 163 -8.61 18.24 13.85
C GLU A 163 -7.14 18.26 13.32
N GLU A 164 -6.80 19.17 12.43
CA GLU A 164 -5.46 19.33 11.82
C GLU A 164 -4.99 18.09 11.02
N LEU A 165 -5.92 17.24 10.59
CA LEU A 165 -5.66 16.04 9.78
C LEU A 165 -5.70 16.30 8.27
N ALA A 166 -6.07 17.49 7.84
CA ALA A 166 -6.06 17.91 6.45
C ALA A 166 -5.43 19.28 6.33
N GLU A 167 -4.38 19.38 5.54
CA GLU A 167 -3.67 20.63 5.26
C GLU A 167 -3.57 20.91 3.76
N ARG A 168 -3.38 22.17 3.41
CA ARG A 168 -3.13 22.56 2.03
C ARG A 168 -1.73 23.15 1.92
N ARG A 169 -0.89 22.50 1.11
CA ARG A 169 0.48 22.95 0.89
C ARG A 169 0.91 22.71 -0.55
N ALA A 170 1.94 23.42 -0.99
CA ALA A 170 2.64 23.10 -2.22
C ALA A 170 3.52 21.86 -1.99
N ALA A 171 3.52 20.96 -2.96
CA ALA A 171 4.42 19.81 -2.99
C ALA A 171 4.60 19.36 -4.44
N ASP A 172 5.70 18.69 -4.68
CA ASP A 172 5.93 17.97 -5.91
C ASP A 172 5.00 16.77 -5.97
N VAL A 173 4.35 16.61 -7.12
CA VAL A 173 3.37 15.53 -7.34
C VAL A 173 3.58 14.93 -8.73
N ASN A 174 3.34 13.64 -8.83
CA ASN A 174 3.35 12.94 -10.10
C ASN A 174 2.14 13.36 -10.94
N TRP A 175 2.37 13.90 -12.12
CA TRP A 175 1.35 14.38 -13.03
C TRP A 175 1.30 13.60 -14.33
N CYS A 176 0.15 13.03 -14.66
CA CYS A 176 -0.06 12.45 -15.99
C CYS A 176 -0.64 13.50 -16.96
N PRO A 177 0.10 13.91 -18.01
CA PRO A 177 -0.38 14.92 -18.95
C PRO A 177 -1.52 14.43 -19.85
N SER A 178 -1.67 13.14 -20.05
CA SER A 178 -2.76 12.54 -20.84
C SER A 178 -4.04 12.38 -20.04
N CYS A 179 -3.96 11.95 -18.78
CA CYS A 179 -5.11 11.84 -17.88
C CYS A 179 -5.49 13.19 -17.26
N GLU A 180 -4.61 14.20 -17.33
CA GLU A 180 -4.76 15.52 -16.71
C GLU A 180 -5.05 15.40 -15.19
N THR A 181 -4.28 14.54 -14.50
CA THR A 181 -4.50 14.26 -13.06
C THR A 181 -3.19 13.99 -12.33
N VAL A 182 -3.22 14.20 -11.01
CA VAL A 182 -2.18 13.78 -10.08
C VAL A 182 -2.29 12.26 -9.85
N LEU A 183 -1.14 11.61 -9.72
CA LEU A 183 -1.01 10.19 -9.42
C LEU A 183 -0.33 10.01 -8.06
N ALA A 184 -0.75 8.99 -7.33
CA ALA A 184 0.03 8.49 -6.19
C ALA A 184 1.25 7.69 -6.71
N ASP A 185 2.26 7.51 -5.87
CA ASP A 185 3.49 6.82 -6.26
C ASP A 185 3.22 5.39 -6.75
N GLU A 186 2.30 4.68 -6.10
CA GLU A 186 1.89 3.32 -6.50
C GLU A 186 1.11 3.28 -7.83
N GLN A 187 0.79 4.43 -8.41
CA GLN A 187 0.13 4.57 -9.71
C GLN A 187 1.11 4.95 -10.83
N VAL A 188 2.38 5.03 -10.51
CA VAL A 188 3.48 5.19 -11.46
C VAL A 188 4.17 3.84 -11.58
N GLU A 189 4.31 3.33 -12.81
CA GLU A 189 5.05 2.09 -13.06
C GLU A 189 6.55 2.40 -13.00
N THR A 190 7.24 1.77 -12.06
CA THR A 190 8.61 2.11 -11.64
C THR A 190 9.68 1.91 -12.72
N ASP A 191 9.49 0.97 -13.65
CA ASP A 191 10.52 0.65 -14.64
C ASP A 191 10.66 1.70 -15.77
N ASP A 192 9.59 2.48 -16.06
CA ASP A 192 9.55 3.44 -17.17
C ASP A 192 8.85 4.77 -16.82
N GLU A 193 8.58 5.04 -15.54
CA GLU A 193 7.82 6.22 -15.05
C GLU A 193 6.50 6.46 -15.79
N LEU A 194 5.75 5.39 -16.05
CA LEU A 194 4.52 5.45 -16.82
C LEU A 194 3.27 5.50 -15.94
N CYS A 195 2.27 6.21 -16.41
CA CYS A 195 0.96 6.22 -15.79
C CYS A 195 0.31 4.83 -15.89
N TRP A 196 0.02 4.17 -14.77
CA TRP A 196 -0.61 2.83 -14.65
C TRP A 196 -1.89 2.64 -15.50
N ARG A 197 -2.50 3.75 -15.95
CA ARG A 197 -3.78 3.74 -16.68
C ARG A 197 -3.64 3.91 -18.18
N CYS A 198 -2.67 4.70 -18.64
CA CYS A 198 -2.60 5.11 -20.04
C CYS A 198 -1.20 5.03 -20.65
N ASP A 199 -0.24 4.48 -19.92
CA ASP A 199 1.16 4.26 -20.33
C ASP A 199 1.83 5.55 -20.86
N THR A 200 1.37 6.74 -20.39
CA THR A 200 1.98 8.03 -20.74
C THR A 200 3.05 8.36 -19.72
N PRO A 201 4.23 8.82 -20.14
CA PRO A 201 5.26 9.28 -19.19
C PRO A 201 4.72 10.31 -18.21
N VAL A 202 5.05 10.12 -16.95
CA VAL A 202 4.64 10.99 -15.83
C VAL A 202 5.62 12.17 -15.75
N GLU A 203 5.13 13.32 -15.32
CA GLU A 203 5.90 14.54 -15.10
C GLU A 203 5.79 14.95 -13.64
N THR A 204 6.90 15.35 -13.00
CA THR A 204 6.84 15.99 -11.68
C THR A 204 6.38 17.43 -11.82
N ARG A 205 5.44 17.86 -10.98
CA ARG A 205 4.93 19.24 -10.94
C ARG A 205 4.72 19.71 -9.51
N GLU A 206 5.21 20.89 -9.20
CA GLU A 206 4.83 21.55 -7.94
C GLU A 206 3.39 22.09 -8.05
N LEU A 207 2.50 21.57 -7.22
CA LEU A 207 1.09 21.99 -7.14
C LEU A 207 0.65 22.20 -5.69
N GLU A 208 -0.22 23.20 -5.47
CA GLU A 208 -0.95 23.29 -4.21
C GLU A 208 -2.02 22.20 -4.12
N GLN A 209 -1.85 21.25 -3.22
CA GLN A 209 -2.72 20.11 -3.00
C GLN A 209 -3.22 20.01 -1.56
N TRP A 210 -4.29 19.25 -1.37
CA TRP A 210 -4.73 18.82 -0.06
C TRP A 210 -4.02 17.53 0.33
N PHE A 211 -3.45 17.53 1.53
CA PHE A 211 -2.81 16.36 2.12
C PHE A 211 -3.60 15.92 3.35
N LEU A 212 -3.72 14.61 3.52
CA LEU A 212 -4.30 13.99 4.71
C LEU A 212 -3.16 13.37 5.53
N SER A 213 -3.06 13.74 6.82
CA SER A 213 -2.02 13.28 7.74
C SER A 213 -2.32 11.84 8.21
N ILE A 214 -2.34 10.88 7.28
CA ILE A 214 -2.71 9.47 7.58
C ILE A 214 -1.70 8.79 8.51
N THR A 215 -0.45 9.23 8.53
CA THR A 215 0.62 8.69 9.37
C THR A 215 0.47 9.01 10.85
N GLU A 216 -0.37 10.00 11.22
CA GLU A 216 -0.68 10.29 12.62
C GLU A 216 -1.28 9.09 13.38
N TYR A 217 -1.93 8.18 12.65
CA TYR A 217 -2.55 6.98 13.21
C TYR A 217 -1.78 5.69 12.92
N ALA A 218 -0.57 5.77 12.36
CA ALA A 218 0.19 4.60 11.94
C ALA A 218 0.46 3.64 13.08
N ASP A 219 0.91 4.13 14.23
CA ASP A 219 1.18 3.31 15.42
C ASP A 219 -0.08 2.65 15.98
N GLU A 220 -1.18 3.44 16.12
CA GLU A 220 -2.47 2.92 16.60
C GLU A 220 -3.02 1.85 15.66
N LEU A 221 -2.90 2.04 14.35
CA LEU A 221 -3.35 1.07 13.35
C LEU A 221 -2.57 -0.24 13.43
N VAL A 222 -1.24 -0.20 13.60
CA VAL A 222 -0.41 -1.39 13.77
C VAL A 222 -0.75 -2.15 15.04
N ASP A 223 -0.88 -1.45 16.15
CA ASP A 223 -1.19 -2.06 17.45
C ASP A 223 -2.60 -2.70 17.43
N TYR A 224 -3.57 -2.08 16.74
CA TYR A 224 -4.94 -2.60 16.64
C TYR A 224 -5.06 -3.85 15.76
N ILE A 225 -4.09 -4.14 14.88
CA ILE A 225 -4.10 -5.36 14.05
C ILE A 225 -4.15 -6.62 14.91
N ASP A 226 -3.56 -6.60 16.11
CA ASP A 226 -3.53 -7.76 17.01
C ASP A 226 -4.91 -8.08 17.59
N GLU A 227 -5.81 -7.10 17.67
CA GLU A 227 -7.20 -7.27 18.13
C GLU A 227 -8.15 -7.78 17.04
N LEU A 228 -7.72 -7.83 15.77
CA LEU A 228 -8.51 -8.28 14.64
C LEU A 228 -8.53 -9.81 14.49
N GLU A 229 -9.01 -10.51 15.51
CA GLU A 229 -9.01 -11.99 15.57
C GLU A 229 -9.79 -12.65 14.39
N GLY A 230 -10.79 -11.97 13.85
CA GLY A 230 -11.60 -12.46 12.73
C GLY A 230 -10.96 -12.30 11.35
N TRP A 231 -9.79 -11.66 11.26
CA TRP A 231 -9.08 -11.43 10.01
C TRP A 231 -8.09 -12.57 9.71
N PRO A 232 -7.94 -12.99 8.44
CA PRO A 232 -6.92 -13.97 8.06
C PRO A 232 -5.51 -13.48 8.40
N ASP A 233 -4.65 -14.39 8.88
CA ASP A 233 -3.27 -14.06 9.26
C ASP A 233 -2.47 -13.38 8.12
N SER A 234 -2.65 -13.86 6.88
CA SER A 234 -2.01 -13.27 5.71
C SER A 234 -2.40 -11.81 5.48
N VAL A 235 -3.67 -11.46 5.74
CA VAL A 235 -4.17 -10.08 5.59
C VAL A 235 -3.61 -9.20 6.70
N ARG A 236 -3.58 -9.68 7.95
CA ARG A 236 -2.95 -8.96 9.07
C ARG A 236 -1.46 -8.70 8.81
N GLN A 237 -0.76 -9.69 8.25
CA GLN A 237 0.65 -9.51 7.89
C GLN A 237 0.83 -8.50 6.76
N MET A 238 -0.02 -8.51 5.72
CA MET A 238 0.02 -7.50 4.66
C MET A 238 -0.18 -6.09 5.21
N GLN A 239 -1.09 -5.89 6.18
CA GLN A 239 -1.32 -4.58 6.82
C GLN A 239 -0.09 -4.11 7.60
N ARG A 240 0.57 -5.01 8.36
CA ARG A 240 1.82 -4.68 9.07
C ARG A 240 2.93 -4.27 8.12
N ASN A 241 3.10 -5.03 7.06
CA ASN A 241 4.13 -4.74 6.05
C ASN A 241 3.87 -3.40 5.34
N TRP A 242 2.60 -3.11 5.03
CA TRP A 242 2.20 -1.85 4.39
C TRP A 242 2.47 -0.62 5.27
N ILE A 243 2.12 -0.70 6.55
CA ILE A 243 2.37 0.41 7.49
C ILE A 243 3.87 0.55 7.76
N GLY A 244 4.63 -0.56 7.73
CA GLY A 244 6.07 -0.56 7.73
C GLY A 244 6.70 -0.04 9.03
N ARG A 245 6.04 -0.27 10.21
CA ARG A 245 6.63 0.14 11.48
C ARG A 245 7.99 -0.51 11.69
N GLN A 246 9.01 0.30 11.81
CA GLN A 246 10.37 -0.11 12.10
C GLN A 246 10.77 0.40 13.48
N SER A 247 11.48 -0.42 14.23
CA SER A 247 12.10 -0.04 15.50
C SER A 247 13.60 -0.15 15.37
N GLY A 248 14.30 0.89 15.78
CA GLY A 248 15.77 0.92 15.67
C GLY A 248 16.39 1.93 16.62
N THR A 249 17.69 2.15 16.45
CA THR A 249 18.49 3.04 17.26
C THR A 249 18.95 4.22 16.41
N ARG A 250 18.96 5.41 17.00
CA ARG A 250 19.61 6.59 16.40
C ARG A 250 21.02 6.70 16.94
N LEU A 251 21.96 6.92 16.05
CA LEU A 251 23.39 7.08 16.33
C LEU A 251 23.84 8.44 15.84
N GLY A 252 24.44 9.23 16.72
CA GLY A 252 25.04 10.53 16.36
C GLY A 252 26.47 10.36 15.92
N PHE A 253 26.78 10.62 14.65
CA PHE A 253 28.10 10.65 14.07
C PHE A 253 28.63 12.08 14.05
N ASP A 254 29.77 12.35 14.69
CA ASP A 254 30.38 13.68 14.60
C ASP A 254 30.99 13.87 13.20
N VAL A 255 30.38 14.75 12.40
CA VAL A 255 30.81 15.06 11.03
C VAL A 255 31.70 16.30 11.04
N SER A 256 32.85 16.19 10.40
CA SER A 256 33.84 17.30 10.29
C SER A 256 34.48 17.30 8.92
N GLY A 257 34.83 18.50 8.46
CA GLY A 257 35.61 18.75 7.25
C GLY A 257 36.95 19.39 7.57
N PRO A 258 37.75 19.68 6.54
CA PRO A 258 39.06 20.28 6.70
C PRO A 258 39.08 21.64 7.41
N ASP A 259 38.04 22.44 7.22
CA ASP A 259 37.95 23.81 7.72
C ASP A 259 36.70 24.08 8.59
N GLU A 260 35.78 23.09 8.72
CA GLU A 260 34.48 23.25 9.40
C GLU A 260 34.07 21.99 10.18
N GLU A 261 33.41 22.20 11.35
CA GLU A 261 32.79 21.16 12.16
C GLU A 261 31.28 21.27 12.05
N TYR A 262 30.60 20.23 11.51
CA TYR A 262 29.17 20.20 11.36
C TYR A 262 28.44 19.65 12.62
N GLY A 263 29.21 19.00 13.52
CA GLY A 263 28.69 18.37 14.73
C GLY A 263 28.04 17.02 14.49
N ALA A 264 27.16 16.61 15.43
CA ALA A 264 26.55 15.31 15.39
C ALA A 264 25.41 15.25 14.36
N VAL A 265 25.55 14.34 13.39
CA VAL A 265 24.51 13.97 12.41
C VAL A 265 23.94 12.62 12.81
N GLU A 266 22.62 12.56 13.00
CA GLU A 266 21.96 11.31 13.40
C GLU A 266 21.73 10.40 12.20
N ALA A 267 22.10 9.11 12.34
CA ALA A 267 21.68 8.05 11.43
C ALA A 267 20.77 7.07 12.18
N PHE A 268 19.67 6.67 11.55
CA PHE A 268 18.76 5.65 12.08
C PHE A 268 19.13 4.27 11.53
N THR A 269 19.21 3.27 12.40
CA THR A 269 19.45 1.88 11.99
C THR A 269 18.57 0.90 12.76
N THR A 270 18.04 -0.08 12.05
CA THR A 270 17.35 -1.25 12.65
C THR A 270 18.37 -2.34 13.09
N ARG A 271 19.62 -2.21 12.64
CA ARG A 271 20.70 -3.16 12.82
C ARG A 271 21.89 -2.53 13.55
N VAL A 272 21.64 -1.99 14.75
CA VAL A 272 22.73 -1.39 15.56
C VAL A 272 23.85 -2.40 15.90
N ASP A 273 23.54 -3.70 15.87
CA ASP A 273 24.50 -4.80 16.00
C ASP A 273 25.61 -4.78 14.93
N THR A 274 25.38 -4.17 13.79
CA THR A 274 26.37 -4.05 12.69
C THR A 274 27.27 -2.82 12.76
N VAL A 275 27.08 -1.93 13.74
CA VAL A 275 27.81 -0.64 13.84
C VAL A 275 29.35 -0.77 13.84
N PHE A 276 29.86 -1.89 14.30
CA PHE A 276 31.30 -2.20 14.29
C PHE A 276 31.88 -2.47 12.89
N GLY A 277 31.00 -2.79 11.92
CA GLY A 277 31.34 -3.00 10.52
C GLY A 277 30.96 -1.82 9.61
N ALA A 278 30.66 -0.67 10.20
CA ALA A 278 30.44 0.56 9.44
C ALA A 278 31.74 1.04 8.83
N THR A 279 31.77 1.19 7.51
CA THR A 279 32.99 1.57 6.77
C THR A 279 32.82 2.86 5.96
N PHE A 280 31.59 3.37 5.85
CA PHE A 280 31.30 4.69 5.28
C PHE A 280 30.08 5.32 5.93
N PHE A 281 29.91 6.62 5.72
CA PHE A 281 28.74 7.38 6.10
C PHE A 281 28.20 8.08 4.85
N ALA A 282 26.88 8.08 4.63
CA ALA A 282 26.31 8.70 3.44
C ALA A 282 25.19 9.67 3.81
N LEU A 283 25.11 10.78 3.06
CA LEU A 283 24.12 11.83 3.17
C LEU A 283 23.23 11.83 1.92
N ALA A 284 21.97 12.13 2.10
CA ALA A 284 21.03 12.37 1.00
C ALA A 284 21.47 13.61 0.18
N PRO A 285 21.18 13.66 -1.13
CA PRO A 285 21.50 14.83 -1.96
C PRO A 285 20.90 16.15 -1.47
N ASP A 286 19.73 16.10 -0.84
CA ASP A 286 18.99 17.24 -0.26
C ASP A 286 19.18 17.39 1.27
N HIS A 287 20.16 16.68 1.87
CA HIS A 287 20.54 16.91 3.26
C HIS A 287 21.18 18.30 3.41
N PRO A 288 20.92 19.06 4.51
CA PRO A 288 21.47 20.43 4.70
C PRO A 288 22.98 20.55 4.48
N ILE A 289 23.76 19.55 4.90
CA ILE A 289 25.22 19.53 4.65
C ILE A 289 25.52 19.34 3.16
N SER A 290 24.74 18.49 2.47
CA SER A 290 24.90 18.29 1.02
C SER A 290 24.57 19.57 0.23
N GLU A 291 23.53 20.31 0.64
CA GLU A 291 23.18 21.61 0.03
C GLU A 291 24.32 22.64 0.17
N GLU A 292 25.02 22.68 1.31
CA GLU A 292 26.21 23.54 1.48
C GLU A 292 27.35 23.08 0.60
N LEU A 293 27.58 21.78 0.47
CA LEU A 293 28.63 21.23 -0.38
C LEU A 293 28.38 21.49 -1.87
N ILE A 294 27.11 21.45 -2.34
CA ILE A 294 26.74 21.82 -3.71
C ILE A 294 27.23 23.22 -4.09
N GLU A 295 27.26 24.17 -3.13
CA GLU A 295 27.72 25.52 -3.38
C GLU A 295 29.27 25.64 -3.38
N THR A 296 29.99 24.73 -2.73
CA THR A 296 31.42 24.83 -2.44
C THR A 296 32.28 23.77 -3.10
N ASP A 297 31.71 22.62 -3.45
CA ASP A 297 32.40 21.49 -4.09
C ASP A 297 31.84 21.21 -5.49
N GLU A 298 32.68 21.37 -6.52
CA GLU A 298 32.29 21.17 -7.92
C GLU A 298 31.87 19.70 -8.21
N THR A 299 32.50 18.73 -7.50
CA THR A 299 32.23 17.30 -7.69
C THR A 299 30.87 16.93 -7.15
N VAL A 300 30.52 17.42 -5.95
CA VAL A 300 29.19 17.24 -5.36
C VAL A 300 28.12 17.93 -6.21
N HIS A 301 28.42 19.15 -6.68
CA HIS A 301 27.49 19.86 -7.57
C HIS A 301 27.23 19.10 -8.87
N GLU A 302 28.26 18.58 -9.53
CA GLU A 302 28.08 17.79 -10.77
C GLU A 302 27.28 16.51 -10.51
N PHE A 303 27.57 15.81 -9.40
CA PHE A 303 26.86 14.61 -9.03
C PHE A 303 25.37 14.89 -8.83
N VAL A 304 25.00 15.82 -7.95
CA VAL A 304 23.60 16.07 -7.59
C VAL A 304 22.77 16.58 -8.77
N HIS A 305 23.35 17.35 -9.68
CA HIS A 305 22.60 17.93 -10.80
C HIS A 305 22.61 17.12 -12.09
N HIS A 306 23.49 16.15 -12.23
CA HIS A 306 23.72 15.48 -13.51
C HIS A 306 23.89 13.97 -13.44
N GLU A 307 24.21 13.41 -12.29
CA GLU A 307 24.53 11.99 -12.12
C GLU A 307 23.65 11.28 -11.08
N ALA A 308 23.08 12.04 -10.13
CA ALA A 308 22.22 11.47 -9.12
C ALA A 308 20.90 11.01 -9.77
N ASP A 309 20.64 9.73 -9.66
CA ASP A 309 19.40 9.11 -10.10
C ASP A 309 18.77 8.39 -8.90
N THR A 310 17.91 9.10 -8.17
CA THR A 310 17.30 8.60 -6.95
C THR A 310 16.32 7.43 -7.20
N GLU A 311 16.04 7.12 -8.46
CA GLU A 311 15.16 6.03 -8.89
C GLU A 311 15.91 4.90 -9.61
N GLY A 312 17.24 5.05 -9.77
CA GLY A 312 18.09 4.03 -10.40
C GLY A 312 18.23 2.76 -9.56
N ASP A 313 18.29 1.59 -10.23
CA ASP A 313 18.49 0.29 -9.58
C ASP A 313 19.89 0.14 -8.96
N GLU A 314 20.91 0.84 -9.49
CA GLU A 314 22.31 0.75 -9.03
C GLU A 314 22.68 1.92 -8.12
N PRO A 315 23.10 1.67 -6.86
CA PRO A 315 23.50 2.74 -5.94
C PRO A 315 24.70 3.52 -6.47
N ASN A 316 24.61 4.86 -6.40
CA ASN A 316 25.67 5.76 -6.84
C ASN A 316 25.91 6.87 -5.83
N GLY A 317 27.09 7.52 -5.90
CA GLY A 317 27.44 8.60 -4.99
C GLY A 317 28.79 9.18 -5.28
N VAL A 318 29.13 10.26 -4.57
CA VAL A 318 30.39 10.96 -4.65
C VAL A 318 31.02 11.08 -3.27
N GLU A 319 32.33 10.80 -3.16
CA GLU A 319 33.11 11.00 -1.93
C GLU A 319 33.36 12.50 -1.72
N THR A 320 33.20 12.93 -0.46
CA THR A 320 33.47 14.31 -0.03
C THR A 320 34.77 14.41 0.74
N ASP A 321 35.21 15.62 1.03
CA ASP A 321 36.35 15.85 1.93
C ASP A 321 35.99 15.77 3.43
N LEU A 322 34.78 15.30 3.75
CA LEU A 322 34.28 15.16 5.12
C LEU A 322 34.60 13.78 5.72
N THR A 323 34.70 13.74 7.04
CA THR A 323 34.78 12.51 7.82
C THR A 323 33.66 12.46 8.88
N ALA A 324 33.15 11.26 9.17
CA ALA A 324 32.21 11.01 10.23
C ALA A 324 32.80 10.08 11.27
N THR A 325 32.80 10.46 12.55
CA THR A 325 33.30 9.61 13.62
C THR A 325 32.22 8.65 14.09
N ASN A 326 32.48 7.35 14.01
CA ASN A 326 31.61 6.31 14.53
C ASN A 326 31.50 6.42 16.07
N PRO A 327 30.31 6.64 16.64
CA PRO A 327 30.18 6.90 18.08
C PRO A 327 30.49 5.69 18.98
N VAL A 328 30.54 4.48 18.41
CA VAL A 328 30.79 3.24 19.15
C VAL A 328 32.27 2.83 19.07
N THR A 329 32.88 2.91 17.88
CA THR A 329 34.26 2.48 17.66
C THR A 329 35.25 3.61 17.79
N GLY A 330 34.85 4.85 17.55
CA GLY A 330 35.71 6.04 17.47
C GLY A 330 36.50 6.11 16.16
N GLU A 331 36.21 5.30 15.17
CA GLU A 331 36.84 5.29 13.87
C GLU A 331 36.30 6.41 12.98
N GLU A 332 37.16 7.00 12.16
CA GLU A 332 36.78 8.00 11.16
C GLU A 332 36.38 7.31 9.87
N LEU A 333 35.18 7.60 9.39
CA LEU A 333 34.57 7.04 8.18
C LEU A 333 34.53 8.10 7.08
N PRO A 334 34.82 7.76 5.80
CA PRO A 334 34.59 8.67 4.69
C PRO A 334 33.12 9.00 4.54
N VAL A 335 32.80 10.25 4.18
CA VAL A 335 31.44 10.71 3.96
C VAL A 335 31.17 10.85 2.46
N PHE A 336 30.05 10.27 2.02
CA PHE A 336 29.56 10.35 0.64
C PHE A 336 28.25 11.14 0.58
N VAL A 337 28.00 11.80 -0.54
CA VAL A 337 26.66 12.18 -0.96
C VAL A 337 26.17 11.10 -1.92
N ALA A 338 25.05 10.45 -1.63
CA ALA A 338 24.62 9.26 -2.34
C ALA A 338 23.12 9.31 -2.69
N ASP A 339 22.75 8.91 -3.92
CA ASP A 339 21.42 9.00 -4.50
C ASP A 339 20.40 8.04 -3.87
N PHE A 340 20.86 6.95 -3.28
CA PHE A 340 20.02 5.96 -2.62
C PHE A 340 19.67 6.28 -1.15
N VAL A 341 20.18 7.40 -0.62
CA VAL A 341 19.82 7.90 0.72
C VAL A 341 18.69 8.91 0.56
N LEU A 342 17.53 8.59 1.16
CA LEU A 342 16.33 9.40 1.05
C LEU A 342 16.20 10.30 2.29
N SER A 343 15.90 11.57 2.09
CA SER A 343 15.72 12.55 3.19
C SER A 343 14.43 12.37 3.96
N ASP A 344 13.40 11.81 3.35
CA ASP A 344 12.10 11.54 3.95
C ASP A 344 12.07 10.19 4.72
N VAL A 345 13.14 9.40 4.63
CA VAL A 345 13.31 8.14 5.38
C VAL A 345 14.37 8.33 6.47
N GLY A 346 13.95 8.28 7.73
CA GLY A 346 14.87 8.41 8.85
C GLY A 346 15.35 9.84 9.09
N THR A 347 16.63 10.11 8.84
CA THR A 347 17.30 11.39 9.12
C THR A 347 17.97 12.00 7.90
N GLY A 348 17.81 11.42 6.72
CA GLY A 348 18.56 11.79 5.52
C GLY A 348 20.05 11.45 5.60
N ALA A 349 20.44 10.57 6.53
CA ALA A 349 21.80 10.09 6.70
C ALA A 349 21.81 8.57 6.97
N LEU A 350 22.81 7.88 6.43
CA LEU A 350 22.97 6.43 6.46
C LEU A 350 24.32 6.04 7.03
N MET A 351 24.34 5.08 7.93
CA MET A 351 25.53 4.35 8.35
C MET A 351 25.72 3.15 7.42
N GLY A 352 26.72 3.19 6.56
CA GLY A 352 26.99 2.13 5.59
C GLY A 352 27.68 0.92 6.21
N VAL A 353 27.05 -0.26 6.07
CA VAL A 353 27.55 -1.54 6.63
C VAL A 353 27.63 -2.61 5.54
N PRO A 354 28.56 -2.49 4.59
CA PRO A 354 28.56 -3.26 3.36
C PRO A 354 28.68 -4.78 3.52
N ALA A 355 29.21 -5.26 4.66
CA ALA A 355 29.25 -6.68 4.93
C ALA A 355 27.86 -7.27 5.26
N HIS A 356 26.86 -6.44 5.60
CA HIS A 356 25.57 -6.85 6.17
C HIS A 356 24.35 -6.19 5.52
N ASP A 357 24.52 -5.45 4.44
CA ASP A 357 23.50 -4.88 3.60
C ASP A 357 23.87 -5.01 2.11
N HIS A 358 22.93 -5.48 1.29
CA HIS A 358 23.21 -5.75 -0.14
C HIS A 358 23.49 -4.46 -0.93
N ARG A 359 22.76 -3.39 -0.66
CA ARG A 359 22.94 -2.10 -1.35
C ARG A 359 24.24 -1.44 -0.94
N ASP A 360 24.53 -1.45 0.35
CA ASP A 360 25.81 -0.93 0.87
C ASP A 360 26.99 -1.73 0.31
N HIS A 361 26.84 -3.06 0.14
CA HIS A 361 27.85 -3.92 -0.45
C HIS A 361 28.13 -3.58 -1.90
N GLU A 362 27.10 -3.38 -2.71
CA GLU A 362 27.21 -2.98 -4.10
C GLU A 362 27.88 -1.62 -4.21
N PHE A 363 27.41 -0.65 -3.41
CA PHE A 363 28.00 0.68 -3.34
C PHE A 363 29.49 0.64 -2.94
N ALA A 364 29.83 -0.01 -1.83
CA ALA A 364 31.21 -0.12 -1.35
C ALA A 364 32.13 -0.80 -2.38
N SER A 365 31.64 -1.85 -3.05
CA SER A 365 32.38 -2.55 -4.11
C SER A 365 32.65 -1.63 -5.29
N LYS A 366 31.70 -0.78 -5.68
CA LYS A 366 31.81 0.19 -6.77
C LYS A 366 32.79 1.33 -6.41
N MET A 367 32.66 1.85 -5.19
CA MET A 367 33.47 2.98 -4.71
C MET A 367 34.86 2.57 -4.17
N GLY A 368 35.11 1.28 -3.97
CA GLY A 368 36.35 0.75 -3.44
C GLY A 368 36.52 0.98 -1.93
N VAL A 369 35.40 1.03 -1.19
CA VAL A 369 35.38 1.12 0.27
C VAL A 369 35.56 -0.28 0.87
N ASP A 370 36.23 -0.35 2.02
CA ASP A 370 36.48 -1.61 2.71
C ASP A 370 35.16 -2.27 3.18
N ILE A 371 35.12 -3.61 3.18
CA ILE A 371 33.97 -4.42 3.60
C ILE A 371 34.37 -5.26 4.79
N GLU A 372 33.86 -4.94 5.98
CA GLU A 372 34.27 -5.58 7.25
C GLU A 372 33.12 -6.41 7.86
N PRO A 373 33.21 -7.77 7.86
CA PRO A 373 32.19 -8.60 8.47
C PRO A 373 32.29 -8.61 10.00
N VAL A 374 31.16 -8.31 10.65
CA VAL A 374 31.03 -8.28 12.11
C VAL A 374 29.92 -9.19 12.64
N ILE A 375 29.20 -9.87 11.77
CA ILE A 375 28.24 -10.92 12.10
C ILE A 375 28.62 -12.19 11.35
N ALA A 376 28.70 -13.28 12.06
CA ALA A 376 28.97 -14.62 11.55
C ALA A 376 27.73 -15.52 11.65
N PRO A 377 27.55 -16.49 10.75
CA PRO A 377 26.55 -17.55 10.93
C PRO A 377 26.71 -18.25 12.28
N GLU A 378 25.59 -18.71 12.85
CA GLU A 378 25.65 -19.54 14.03
C GLU A 378 26.51 -20.80 13.77
N PRO A 379 27.48 -21.09 14.65
CA PRO A 379 28.39 -22.21 14.43
C PRO A 379 27.68 -23.56 14.63
N ASP A 380 27.99 -24.52 13.77
CA ASP A 380 27.57 -25.90 13.90
C ASP A 380 28.31 -26.58 15.09
N GLY A 381 27.72 -26.53 16.28
CA GLY A 381 28.24 -27.20 17.49
C GLY A 381 29.12 -26.31 18.39
N GLU A 382 30.23 -26.86 18.94
CA GLU A 382 31.14 -26.19 19.92
C GLU A 382 32.28 -25.39 19.23
N SER A 383 32.14 -25.04 17.94
CA SER A 383 33.15 -24.26 17.24
C SER A 383 33.00 -22.76 17.56
N ASP A 384 34.08 -22.00 17.50
CA ASP A 384 34.02 -20.55 17.55
C ASP A 384 33.40 -20.00 16.21
N PRO A 385 32.60 -18.94 16.27
CA PRO A 385 32.06 -18.33 15.06
C PRO A 385 33.17 -17.74 14.19
N GLU A 386 33.17 -18.05 12.90
CA GLU A 386 34.10 -17.49 11.91
C GLU A 386 33.42 -16.48 11.01
N ALA A 387 34.06 -15.33 10.77
CA ALA A 387 33.56 -14.31 9.88
C ALA A 387 33.29 -14.91 8.47
N PRO A 388 32.14 -14.59 7.85
CA PRO A 388 31.81 -15.07 6.51
C PRO A 388 32.71 -14.42 5.46
N ASP A 389 32.89 -15.10 4.32
CA ASP A 389 33.48 -14.49 3.14
C ASP A 389 32.42 -13.62 2.47
N VAL A 390 32.62 -12.31 2.55
CA VAL A 390 31.71 -11.27 2.01
C VAL A 390 32.28 -10.61 0.75
N SER A 391 33.22 -11.24 0.07
CA SER A 391 33.86 -10.66 -1.12
C SER A 391 32.94 -10.58 -2.36
N GLU A 392 31.93 -11.46 -2.45
CA GLU A 392 30.99 -11.51 -3.58
C GLU A 392 29.56 -11.08 -3.20
N GLU A 393 29.16 -11.25 -1.93
CA GLU A 393 27.80 -10.97 -1.46
C GLU A 393 27.80 -10.67 0.04
N ALA A 394 26.89 -9.76 0.47
CA ALA A 394 26.72 -9.44 1.89
C ALA A 394 26.03 -10.57 2.66
N PHE A 395 26.40 -10.74 3.93
CA PHE A 395 25.71 -11.62 4.88
C PHE A 395 24.68 -10.82 5.68
N VAL A 396 23.41 -10.88 5.30
CA VAL A 396 22.32 -10.05 5.86
C VAL A 396 21.52 -10.70 6.97
N GLU A 397 21.74 -11.99 7.25
CA GLU A 397 21.01 -12.73 8.27
C GLU A 397 21.48 -12.36 9.69
N ASP A 398 20.65 -12.67 10.69
CA ASP A 398 21.07 -12.64 12.10
C ASP A 398 22.08 -13.77 12.36
N GLY A 399 22.95 -13.57 13.35
CA GLY A 399 23.98 -14.53 13.70
C GLY A 399 24.67 -14.15 15.01
N VAL A 400 25.95 -14.44 15.09
CA VAL A 400 26.79 -14.15 16.26
C VAL A 400 27.79 -13.05 15.93
N LEU A 401 27.93 -12.05 16.80
CA LEU A 401 28.87 -10.95 16.59
C LEU A 401 30.31 -11.45 16.67
N VAL A 402 31.10 -11.04 15.68
CA VAL A 402 32.56 -11.20 15.59
C VAL A 402 33.19 -9.83 15.39
N ASN A 403 34.46 -9.65 15.68
CA ASN A 403 35.18 -8.38 15.48
C ASN A 403 34.53 -7.15 16.17
N SER A 404 33.68 -7.35 17.16
CA SER A 404 32.82 -6.33 17.79
C SER A 404 33.24 -6.02 19.25
N GLY A 405 34.51 -6.17 19.57
CA GLY A 405 35.05 -5.85 20.88
C GLY A 405 34.35 -6.62 22.03
N ALA A 406 33.79 -5.89 22.99
CA ALA A 406 33.12 -6.45 24.15
C ALA A 406 31.78 -7.16 23.83
N TYR A 407 31.26 -6.97 22.63
CA TYR A 407 29.98 -7.53 22.14
C TYR A 407 30.21 -8.80 21.30
N SER A 408 31.46 -9.15 20.99
CA SER A 408 31.78 -10.38 20.25
C SER A 408 31.31 -11.61 21.02
N GLY A 409 30.65 -12.53 20.33
CA GLY A 409 30.06 -13.74 20.89
C GLY A 409 28.61 -13.61 21.34
N LEU A 410 28.01 -12.42 21.27
CA LEU A 410 26.58 -12.23 21.50
C LEU A 410 25.79 -12.59 20.25
N GLU A 411 24.56 -13.09 20.39
CA GLU A 411 23.60 -13.21 19.31
C GLU A 411 23.12 -11.81 18.87
N SER A 412 22.80 -11.62 17.57
CA SER A 412 22.39 -10.33 17.00
C SER A 412 21.27 -9.65 17.78
N ALA A 413 20.26 -10.41 18.24
CA ALA A 413 19.13 -9.86 19.00
C ALA A 413 19.58 -9.31 20.37
N GLU A 414 20.41 -10.07 21.11
CA GLU A 414 20.94 -9.67 22.42
C GLU A 414 21.88 -8.45 22.26
N ALA A 415 22.67 -8.44 21.19
CA ALA A 415 23.58 -7.33 20.92
C ALA A 415 22.83 -6.04 20.62
N ARG A 416 21.71 -6.10 19.86
CA ARG A 416 20.84 -4.95 19.57
C ARG A 416 20.26 -4.34 20.85
N GLU A 417 19.72 -5.18 21.76
CA GLU A 417 19.18 -4.71 23.05
C GLU A 417 20.27 -4.01 23.86
N ARG A 418 21.39 -4.68 24.03
CA ARG A 418 22.47 -4.19 24.88
C ARG A 418 23.14 -2.94 24.35
N LEU A 419 23.40 -2.88 23.04
CA LEU A 419 23.98 -1.68 22.39
C LEU A 419 23.02 -0.49 22.52
N THR A 420 21.71 -0.70 22.31
CA THR A 420 20.73 0.34 22.46
C THR A 420 20.66 0.88 23.90
N GLU A 421 20.76 0.00 24.90
CA GLU A 421 20.81 0.40 26.31
C GLU A 421 22.09 1.18 26.64
N ASP A 422 23.25 0.69 26.17
CA ASP A 422 24.55 1.31 26.45
C ASP A 422 24.67 2.69 25.76
N ILE A 423 24.11 2.86 24.56
CA ILE A 423 24.08 4.14 23.84
C ILE A 423 23.15 5.14 24.55
N ASN A 424 21.93 4.73 24.88
CA ASN A 424 20.96 5.59 25.57
C ASN A 424 21.35 5.87 27.03
N GLY A 425 22.16 5.04 27.65
CA GLY A 425 22.65 5.23 29.02
C GLY A 425 23.93 6.08 29.13
N ALA A 426 24.53 6.44 27.98
CA ALA A 426 25.70 7.30 27.90
C ALA A 426 25.33 8.81 27.84
N GLU A 427 24.03 9.16 27.68
CA GLU A 427 23.51 10.51 27.82
C GLU A 427 23.26 10.84 29.32
#